data_748ffa73839510b9734c3787038c1ebb
#
_entry.id   748ffa73839510b9734c3787038c1ebb
#
_cell.length_a   1.000
_cell.length_b   1.000
_cell.length_c   1.000
_cell.angle_alpha   90.00
_cell.angle_beta   90.00
_cell.angle_gamma   90.00
#
_symmetry.space_group_name_H-M   'P 1'
#
loop_
_entity.id
_entity.type
_entity.pdbx_description
1 polymer ?
#
loop_
_entity_poly.entity_id
_entity_poly.type
_entity_poly.pdbx_seq_one_letter_code
_entity_poly.pdbx_strand_id
1 'polypeptide(L)'
;LQDVIQGGRGVRTENFDQTFGGNLRPNIGAVGALDWITVQPISYETQFGWQNGPTGQDSTGASVSNTINLQGNVRMNFKGFCRKFEFYRSMESKAQSSSGNSPTAASDTTDSSFWSNFVPNWGGLARRAFLTLTSMEDLQLSYRSNWNSRSSNVKGGYSLLDAFDGNAPSLGYRLGLETGLPPEQRWIENRRLQVNDNMTANYTVGAQTALAPSDQLDISLNSDVSWSNNENISYR
;
A
#
# COMPACT_ATOMS: atom_id res chain seq x y z
N LEU A 1 -33.45 -8.57 7.21
CA LEU A 1 -32.19 -9.10 7.73
C LEU A 1 -32.21 -10.63 7.81
N GLN A 2 -33.33 -11.23 8.29
CA GLN A 2 -33.48 -12.68 8.36
C GLN A 2 -33.49 -13.35 6.97
N ASP A 3 -34.13 -12.70 5.97
CA ASP A 3 -34.18 -13.20 4.59
C ASP A 3 -32.81 -13.16 3.91
N VAL A 4 -31.94 -12.20 4.26
CA VAL A 4 -30.55 -12.11 3.78
C VAL A 4 -29.67 -13.19 4.41
N ILE A 5 -29.92 -13.52 5.68
CA ILE A 5 -29.15 -14.54 6.40
C ILE A 5 -29.56 -15.95 5.96
N GLN A 6 -30.84 -16.19 5.69
CA GLN A 6 -31.38 -17.50 5.35
C GLN A 6 -31.52 -17.79 3.84
N GLY A 7 -31.16 -16.80 2.98
CA GLY A 7 -31.33 -16.96 1.54
C GLY A 7 -32.78 -17.26 1.16
N GLY A 8 -33.68 -16.30 1.37
CA GLY A 8 -35.12 -16.36 1.30
C GLY A 8 -35.71 -17.50 0.45
N ARG A 9 -36.34 -18.45 1.07
CA ARG A 9 -37.03 -19.57 0.39
C ARG A 9 -38.17 -19.00 -0.44
N GLY A 10 -38.00 -18.94 -1.76
CA GLY A 10 -39.06 -18.60 -2.71
C GLY A 10 -38.82 -17.36 -3.57
N VAL A 11 -37.87 -16.49 -3.22
CA VAL A 11 -37.48 -15.36 -4.07
C VAL A 11 -36.03 -15.56 -4.52
N ARG A 12 -35.84 -15.73 -5.83
CA ARG A 12 -34.50 -15.83 -6.40
C ARG A 12 -33.86 -14.44 -6.37
N THR A 13 -32.90 -14.21 -5.49
CA THR A 13 -32.11 -12.98 -5.47
C THR A 13 -31.21 -12.96 -6.71
N GLU A 14 -31.38 -11.99 -7.59
CA GLU A 14 -30.59 -11.89 -8.81
C GLU A 14 -29.16 -11.45 -8.51
N ASN A 15 -29.02 -10.50 -7.60
CA ASN A 15 -27.71 -9.95 -7.21
C ASN A 15 -27.63 -9.86 -5.68
N PHE A 16 -26.48 -10.16 -5.15
CA PHE A 16 -26.15 -9.98 -3.74
C PHE A 16 -24.74 -9.41 -3.62
N ASP A 17 -24.62 -8.31 -2.88
CA ASP A 17 -23.33 -7.66 -2.61
C ASP A 17 -23.11 -7.58 -1.12
N GLN A 18 -21.87 -7.83 -0.71
CA GLN A 18 -21.43 -7.80 0.67
C GLN A 18 -20.10 -7.09 0.78
N THR A 19 -20.00 -6.14 1.70
CA THR A 19 -18.77 -5.39 1.96
C THR A 19 -18.32 -5.64 3.39
N PHE A 20 -17.04 -5.96 3.54
CA PHE A 20 -16.36 -5.99 4.82
C PHE A 20 -15.24 -4.97 4.80
N GLY A 21 -15.08 -4.24 5.88
CA GLY A 21 -14.01 -3.26 6.01
C GLY A 21 -13.46 -3.19 7.42
N GLY A 22 -12.20 -2.85 7.53
CA GLY A 22 -11.51 -2.69 8.79
C GLY A 22 -10.35 -1.71 8.71
N ASN A 23 -10.02 -1.10 9.85
CA ASN A 23 -8.87 -0.23 9.97
C ASN A 23 -7.99 -0.71 11.12
N LEU A 24 -6.73 -0.97 10.81
CA LEU A 24 -5.70 -1.29 11.79
C LEU A 24 -4.87 -0.04 12.06
N ARG A 25 -4.71 0.33 13.32
CA ARG A 25 -3.90 1.48 13.76
C ARG A 25 -2.72 0.99 14.59
N PRO A 26 -1.60 0.61 13.96
CA PRO A 26 -0.41 0.19 14.71
C PRO A 26 0.22 1.41 15.38
N ASN A 27 0.50 1.28 16.68
CA ASN A 27 1.22 2.30 17.44
C ASN A 27 2.69 1.88 17.64
N ILE A 28 3.48 2.05 16.57
CA ILE A 28 4.91 1.68 16.58
C ILE A 28 5.74 2.68 17.40
N GLY A 29 5.29 3.93 17.48
CA GLY A 29 5.97 4.99 18.25
C GLY A 29 6.01 4.74 19.76
N ALA A 30 5.20 3.81 20.29
CA ALA A 30 5.29 3.37 21.69
C ALA A 30 6.64 2.68 22.00
N VAL A 31 7.33 2.16 20.99
CA VAL A 31 8.70 1.65 21.10
C VAL A 31 9.64 2.84 20.92
N GLY A 32 10.20 3.36 22.00
CA GLY A 32 10.97 4.62 22.02
C GLY A 32 12.15 4.71 21.03
N ALA A 33 12.60 3.59 20.47
CA ALA A 33 13.59 3.57 19.38
C ALA A 33 12.97 3.97 18.03
N LEU A 34 11.64 3.80 17.84
CA LEU A 34 10.90 3.97 16.59
C LEU A 34 9.95 5.18 16.60
N ASP A 35 10.12 6.11 17.54
CA ASP A 35 9.31 7.32 17.71
C ASP A 35 9.34 8.27 16.50
N TRP A 36 10.33 8.10 15.61
CA TRP A 36 10.47 8.82 14.35
C TRP A 36 9.66 8.21 13.19
N ILE A 37 9.03 7.04 13.41
CA ILE A 37 8.15 6.38 12.45
C ILE A 37 6.71 6.48 12.93
N THR A 38 5.83 6.97 12.07
CA THR A 38 4.39 7.00 12.30
C THR A 38 3.71 6.20 11.22
N VAL A 39 3.04 5.11 11.59
CA VAL A 39 2.20 4.34 10.68
C VAL A 39 0.79 4.88 10.78
N GLN A 40 0.27 5.36 9.64
CA GLN A 40 -1.12 5.79 9.55
C GLN A 40 -2.05 4.56 9.56
N PRO A 41 -3.35 4.74 9.81
CA PRO A 41 -4.28 3.62 9.77
C PRO A 41 -4.20 2.87 8.45
N ILE A 42 -4.00 1.56 8.54
CA ILE A 42 -4.05 0.66 7.39
C ILE A 42 -5.52 0.32 7.18
N SER A 43 -6.07 0.67 6.03
CA SER A 43 -7.45 0.34 5.66
C SER A 43 -7.47 -0.92 4.80
N TYR A 44 -8.38 -1.80 5.15
CA TYR A 44 -8.69 -3.01 4.41
C TYR A 44 -10.19 -3.02 4.10
N GLU A 45 -10.55 -3.27 2.85
CA GLU A 45 -11.92 -3.40 2.39
C GLU A 45 -12.02 -4.54 1.39
N THR A 46 -13.02 -5.39 1.54
CA THR A 46 -13.37 -6.39 0.55
C THR A 46 -14.84 -6.29 0.19
N GLN A 47 -15.12 -6.40 -1.11
CA GLN A 47 -16.46 -6.40 -1.67
C GLN A 47 -16.67 -7.72 -2.39
N PHE A 48 -17.59 -8.50 -1.88
CA PHE A 48 -18.04 -9.76 -2.46
C PHE A 48 -19.33 -9.53 -3.21
N GLY A 49 -19.39 -9.91 -4.50
CA GLY A 49 -20.57 -9.85 -5.33
C GLY A 49 -20.97 -11.25 -5.80
N TRP A 50 -22.26 -11.52 -5.75
CA TRP A 50 -22.88 -12.72 -6.28
C TRP A 50 -23.95 -12.34 -7.28
N GLN A 51 -23.92 -12.93 -8.47
CA GLN A 51 -24.92 -12.72 -9.52
C GLN A 51 -25.40 -14.07 -10.02
N ASN A 52 -26.67 -14.35 -9.86
CA ASN A 52 -27.29 -15.55 -10.43
C ASN A 52 -27.34 -15.47 -11.95
N GLY A 53 -27.20 -16.63 -12.60
CA GLY A 53 -27.40 -16.75 -14.04
C GLY A 53 -28.84 -16.38 -14.46
N PRO A 54 -29.10 -16.16 -15.76
CA PRO A 54 -30.42 -15.80 -16.27
C PRO A 54 -31.50 -16.80 -15.85
N THR A 55 -32.67 -16.30 -15.55
CA THR A 55 -33.88 -17.12 -15.24
C THR A 55 -34.21 -18.03 -16.44
N GLY A 56 -34.39 -19.32 -16.18
CA GLY A 56 -34.71 -20.32 -17.21
C GLY A 56 -33.51 -21.07 -17.79
N GLN A 57 -32.28 -20.78 -17.34
CA GLN A 57 -31.07 -21.53 -17.65
C GLN A 57 -30.47 -22.12 -16.36
N ASP A 58 -31.16 -23.09 -15.76
CA ASP A 58 -30.72 -23.72 -14.50
C ASP A 58 -29.37 -24.45 -14.62
N SER A 59 -28.84 -24.57 -15.83
CA SER A 59 -27.53 -25.17 -16.13
C SER A 59 -26.36 -24.17 -16.06
N THR A 60 -26.66 -22.86 -15.96
CA THR A 60 -25.62 -21.84 -15.81
C THR A 60 -25.45 -21.50 -14.33
N GLY A 61 -24.26 -21.73 -13.78
CA GLY A 61 -23.91 -21.33 -12.43
C GLY A 61 -23.92 -19.82 -12.24
N ALA A 62 -23.76 -19.40 -11.00
CA ALA A 62 -23.64 -17.98 -10.67
C ALA A 62 -22.27 -17.41 -11.10
N SER A 63 -22.23 -16.11 -11.28
CA SER A 63 -20.98 -15.34 -11.38
C SER A 63 -20.66 -14.74 -10.02
N VAL A 64 -19.42 -14.86 -9.60
CA VAL A 64 -18.95 -14.34 -8.33
C VAL A 64 -17.79 -13.39 -8.58
N SER A 65 -17.81 -12.27 -7.91
CA SER A 65 -16.68 -11.31 -7.92
C SER A 65 -16.22 -11.02 -6.49
N ASN A 66 -14.92 -10.81 -6.35
CA ASN A 66 -14.35 -10.33 -5.11
C ASN A 66 -13.34 -9.22 -5.42
N THR A 67 -13.53 -8.07 -4.81
CA THR A 67 -12.62 -6.94 -4.90
C THR A 67 -12.03 -6.66 -3.54
N ILE A 68 -10.71 -6.60 -3.45
CA ILE A 68 -9.97 -6.37 -2.21
C ILE A 68 -9.15 -5.09 -2.37
N ASN A 69 -9.32 -4.17 -1.46
CA ASN A 69 -8.57 -2.93 -1.37
C ASN A 69 -7.76 -2.91 -0.08
N LEU A 70 -6.46 -2.74 -0.20
CA LEU A 70 -5.56 -2.53 0.94
C LEU A 70 -4.80 -1.23 0.72
N GLN A 71 -4.82 -0.35 1.70
CA GLN A 71 -4.10 0.92 1.68
C GLN A 71 -3.42 1.17 3.01
N GLY A 72 -2.17 1.63 2.95
CA GLY A 72 -1.41 2.01 4.14
C GLY A 72 -0.42 3.13 3.81
N ASN A 73 -0.15 3.97 4.80
CA ASN A 73 0.85 5.02 4.69
C ASN A 73 1.78 4.98 5.92
N VAL A 74 3.05 5.24 5.67
CA VAL A 74 4.08 5.34 6.70
C VAL A 74 4.76 6.69 6.54
N ARG A 75 4.83 7.44 7.63
CA ARG A 75 5.54 8.71 7.71
C ARG A 75 6.77 8.53 8.57
N MET A 76 7.92 8.91 8.03
CA MET A 76 9.22 8.83 8.70
C MET A 76 9.76 10.23 8.89
N ASN A 77 9.92 10.65 10.15
CA ASN A 77 10.58 11.91 10.49
C ASN A 77 12.10 11.71 10.49
N PHE A 78 12.71 11.96 9.33
CA PHE A 78 14.13 11.70 9.13
C PHE A 78 15.02 12.64 9.99
N LYS A 79 14.58 13.88 10.16
CA LYS A 79 15.25 14.84 11.03
C LYS A 79 15.23 14.40 12.49
N GLY A 80 14.08 13.89 12.96
CA GLY A 80 13.95 13.29 14.30
C GLY A 80 14.87 12.09 14.51
N PHE A 81 14.98 11.23 13.49
CA PHE A 81 15.93 10.11 13.50
C PHE A 81 17.38 10.59 13.59
N CYS A 82 17.79 11.52 12.70
CA CYS A 82 19.15 12.03 12.68
C CYS A 82 19.56 12.71 14.00
N ARG A 83 18.64 13.39 14.66
CA ARG A 83 18.89 14.05 15.97
C ARG A 83 19.18 13.08 17.11
N LYS A 84 18.95 11.79 16.96
CA LYS A 84 19.36 10.78 17.95
C LYS A 84 20.86 10.57 17.98
N PHE A 85 21.56 10.96 16.92
CA PHE A 85 23.02 10.83 16.81
C PHE A 85 23.72 12.10 17.27
N GLU A 86 24.68 11.98 18.20
CA GLU A 86 25.43 13.11 18.76
C GLU A 86 26.21 13.89 17.72
N PHE A 87 26.78 13.18 16.73
CA PHE A 87 27.53 13.82 15.66
C PHE A 87 26.64 14.76 14.83
N TYR A 88 25.37 14.38 14.59
CA TYR A 88 24.43 15.22 13.88
C TYR A 88 24.10 16.48 14.68
N ARG A 89 23.80 16.34 15.97
CA ARG A 89 23.54 17.48 16.86
C ARG A 89 24.70 18.46 16.91
N SER A 90 25.94 17.93 16.93
CA SER A 90 27.14 18.77 16.91
C SER A 90 27.33 19.50 15.58
N MET A 91 26.96 18.91 14.45
CA MET A 91 27.00 19.57 13.15
C MET A 91 25.88 20.62 13.00
N GLU A 92 24.67 20.32 13.45
CA GLU A 92 23.53 21.25 13.41
C GLU A 92 23.83 22.51 14.25
N SER A 93 24.38 22.37 15.46
CA SER A 93 24.74 23.50 16.32
C SER A 93 25.86 24.37 15.74
N LYS A 94 26.86 23.75 15.10
CA LYS A 94 27.94 24.49 14.41
C LYS A 94 27.45 25.21 13.16
N ALA A 95 26.44 24.69 12.46
CA ALA A 95 25.86 25.33 11.31
C ALA A 95 25.04 26.57 11.71
N GLN A 96 24.30 26.50 12.81
CA GLN A 96 23.53 27.65 13.34
C GLN A 96 24.41 28.76 13.88
N SER A 97 25.54 28.42 14.54
CA SER A 97 26.46 29.43 15.06
C SER A 97 27.25 30.16 13.98
N SER A 98 27.38 29.59 12.78
CA SER A 98 28.08 30.21 11.65
C SER A 98 27.16 31.14 10.80
N SER A 99 25.85 31.15 11.02
CA SER A 99 24.90 32.01 10.30
C SER A 99 24.85 33.45 10.82
N GLY A 100 25.49 33.74 11.94
CA GLY A 100 25.47 35.06 12.60
C GLY A 100 26.66 35.96 12.34
N ASN A 101 27.74 35.49 11.70
CA ASN A 101 28.92 36.30 11.37
C ASN A 101 29.12 36.30 9.87
N SER A 102 29.11 37.48 9.25
CA SER A 102 29.65 37.77 7.91
C SER A 102 31.03 37.09 7.79
N PRO A 103 31.39 36.55 6.62
CA PRO A 103 32.71 35.96 6.43
C PRO A 103 33.75 37.08 6.42
N THR A 104 34.23 37.46 7.58
CA THR A 104 35.51 38.14 7.67
C THR A 104 36.53 37.14 7.21
N ALA A 105 37.13 37.40 6.06
CA ALA A 105 38.24 36.62 5.52
C ALA A 105 39.35 36.55 6.57
N ALA A 106 39.42 35.43 7.29
CA ALA A 106 40.61 35.07 8.05
C ALA A 106 41.59 34.54 7.00
N SER A 107 42.54 35.43 6.64
CA SER A 107 43.78 35.06 5.96
C SER A 107 44.59 34.18 6.87
N ASP A 108 44.48 32.88 6.71
CA ASP A 108 45.52 31.97 7.21
C ASP A 108 46.46 31.63 6.06
N THR A 109 47.51 32.47 5.98
CA THR A 109 48.67 32.25 5.15
C THR A 109 49.52 31.16 5.77
N THR A 110 49.34 29.92 5.33
CA THR A 110 50.40 28.91 5.42
C THR A 110 50.24 27.92 4.27
N ASP A 111 51.26 27.96 3.38
CA ASP A 111 51.62 26.98 2.36
C ASP A 111 50.49 26.33 1.57
N SER A 112 49.93 27.08 0.62
CA SER A 112 49.08 26.51 -0.41
C SER A 112 49.98 25.93 -1.53
N SER A 113 50.22 24.64 -1.51
CA SER A 113 50.65 23.95 -2.71
C SER A 113 49.62 24.15 -3.83
N PHE A 114 50.07 24.32 -5.06
CA PHE A 114 49.27 24.55 -6.27
C PHE A 114 48.04 23.60 -6.37
N TRP A 115 48.14 22.42 -5.81
CA TRP A 115 47.11 21.40 -5.77
C TRP A 115 46.02 21.64 -4.71
N SER A 116 46.29 22.39 -3.65
CA SER A 116 45.28 22.66 -2.60
C SER A 116 44.15 23.57 -3.08
N ASN A 117 44.42 24.39 -4.11
CA ASN A 117 43.45 25.27 -4.74
C ASN A 117 42.51 24.53 -5.73
N PHE A 118 42.90 23.34 -6.18
CA PHE A 118 42.11 22.53 -7.10
C PHE A 118 41.32 21.41 -6.42
N VAL A 119 41.60 21.07 -5.18
CA VAL A 119 40.81 20.09 -4.43
C VAL A 119 39.62 20.82 -3.86
N PRO A 120 38.41 20.58 -4.38
CA PRO A 120 37.19 21.11 -3.77
C PRO A 120 37.22 20.76 -2.28
N ASN A 121 36.84 21.67 -1.42
CA ASN A 121 36.74 21.39 0.03
C ASN A 121 35.65 20.33 0.25
N TRP A 122 35.97 19.08 -0.04
CA TRP A 122 35.07 17.94 0.03
C TRP A 122 34.43 17.81 1.42
N GLY A 123 35.14 18.20 2.46
CA GLY A 123 34.59 18.23 3.82
C GLY A 123 33.46 19.22 3.96
N GLY A 124 33.60 20.40 3.37
CA GLY A 124 32.54 21.42 3.37
C GLY A 124 31.37 21.04 2.46
N LEU A 125 31.64 20.51 1.27
CA LEU A 125 30.63 20.04 0.34
C LEU A 125 29.89 18.81 0.87
N ALA A 126 30.64 17.82 1.37
CA ALA A 126 30.05 16.63 1.98
C ALA A 126 29.18 16.99 3.19
N ARG A 127 29.64 17.94 4.02
CA ARG A 127 28.86 18.44 5.15
C ARG A 127 27.57 19.13 4.71
N ARG A 128 27.66 20.00 3.69
CA ARG A 128 26.46 20.69 3.14
C ARG A 128 25.50 19.67 2.52
N ALA A 129 26.02 18.76 1.70
CA ALA A 129 25.22 17.69 1.11
C ALA A 129 24.54 16.82 2.18
N PHE A 130 25.28 16.48 3.24
CA PHE A 130 24.73 15.73 4.37
C PHE A 130 23.65 16.52 5.11
N LEU A 131 23.87 17.79 5.42
CA LEU A 131 22.87 18.65 6.06
C LEU A 131 21.65 18.85 5.17
N THR A 132 21.83 18.96 3.84
CA THR A 132 20.71 19.02 2.89
C THR A 132 19.91 17.71 2.86
N LEU A 133 20.57 16.56 2.86
CA LEU A 133 19.90 15.27 2.94
C LEU A 133 19.15 15.07 4.25
N THR A 134 19.73 15.56 5.35
CA THR A 134 19.12 15.48 6.68
C THR A 134 18.10 16.60 6.95
N SER A 135 18.01 17.60 6.06
CA SER A 135 16.94 18.61 6.06
C SER A 135 15.64 18.08 5.46
N MET A 136 15.63 16.81 5.02
CA MET A 136 14.38 16.13 4.70
C MET A 136 13.44 16.23 5.90
N GLU A 137 12.30 16.87 5.71
CA GLU A 137 11.35 17.05 6.79
C GLU A 137 10.73 15.71 7.16
N ASP A 138 10.04 15.12 6.19
CA ASP A 138 9.37 13.84 6.37
C ASP A 138 9.42 13.05 5.06
N LEU A 139 9.72 11.77 5.16
CA LEU A 139 9.54 10.82 4.08
C LEU A 139 8.21 10.13 4.28
N GLN A 140 7.29 10.32 3.37
CA GLN A 140 6.01 9.63 3.35
C GLN A 140 6.03 8.51 2.32
N LEU A 141 5.81 7.29 2.77
CA LEU A 141 5.65 6.11 1.92
C LEU A 141 4.18 5.71 1.90
N SER A 142 3.63 5.50 0.72
CA SER A 142 2.28 5.01 0.53
C SER A 142 2.30 3.66 -0.18
N TYR A 143 1.43 2.78 0.25
CA TYR A 143 1.17 1.50 -0.40
C TYR A 143 -0.31 1.35 -0.66
N ARG A 144 -0.65 0.95 -1.87
CA ARG A 144 -2.02 0.61 -2.27
C ARG A 144 -1.99 -0.66 -3.09
N SER A 145 -2.86 -1.59 -2.76
CA SER A 145 -3.15 -2.74 -3.63
C SER A 145 -4.65 -2.87 -3.85
N ASN A 146 -5.01 -3.19 -5.08
CA ASN A 146 -6.36 -3.50 -5.49
C ASN A 146 -6.34 -4.85 -6.21
N TRP A 147 -7.07 -5.81 -5.66
CA TRP A 147 -7.25 -7.13 -6.24
C TRP A 147 -8.68 -7.27 -6.68
N ASN A 148 -8.90 -7.76 -7.88
CA ASN A 148 -10.20 -8.07 -8.41
C ASN A 148 -10.16 -9.50 -8.95
N SER A 149 -11.04 -10.36 -8.45
CA SER A 149 -11.24 -11.70 -8.98
C SER A 149 -12.68 -11.87 -9.43
N ARG A 150 -12.86 -12.49 -10.58
CA ARG A 150 -14.17 -12.84 -11.11
C ARG A 150 -14.16 -14.30 -11.54
N SER A 151 -15.10 -15.05 -11.00
CA SER A 151 -15.28 -16.47 -11.29
C SER A 151 -16.69 -16.71 -11.83
N SER A 152 -16.79 -17.54 -12.86
CA SER A 152 -18.05 -17.93 -13.47
C SER A 152 -18.42 -19.38 -13.14
N ASN A 153 -19.67 -19.74 -13.34
CA ASN A 153 -20.20 -21.10 -13.11
C ASN A 153 -20.01 -21.62 -11.67
N VAL A 154 -20.20 -20.75 -10.71
CA VAL A 154 -20.11 -21.10 -9.30
C VAL A 154 -21.40 -21.81 -8.83
N LYS A 155 -21.23 -22.92 -8.12
CA LYS A 155 -22.31 -23.69 -7.48
C LYS A 155 -22.69 -23.06 -6.15
N GLY A 156 -23.92 -23.32 -5.70
CA GLY A 156 -24.37 -23.02 -4.36
C GLY A 156 -25.13 -21.72 -4.23
N GLY A 157 -25.11 -21.14 -3.05
CA GLY A 157 -25.85 -19.96 -2.67
C GLY A 157 -24.96 -18.79 -2.26
N TYR A 158 -25.59 -17.70 -1.95
CA TYR A 158 -24.94 -16.46 -1.46
C TYR A 158 -25.09 -16.28 0.06
N SER A 159 -25.85 -17.16 0.72
CA SER A 159 -26.08 -17.08 2.16
C SER A 159 -24.77 -17.18 2.95
N LEU A 160 -24.68 -16.42 4.04
CA LEU A 160 -23.54 -16.53 4.96
C LEU A 160 -23.47 -17.89 5.63
N LEU A 161 -24.61 -18.51 5.93
CA LEU A 161 -24.66 -19.83 6.56
C LEU A 161 -24.16 -20.91 5.61
N ASP A 162 -24.51 -20.83 4.32
CA ASP A 162 -24.05 -21.78 3.30
C ASP A 162 -22.53 -21.72 3.11
N ALA A 163 -21.89 -20.61 3.47
CA ALA A 163 -20.42 -20.47 3.41
C ALA A 163 -19.72 -21.34 4.47
N PHE A 164 -20.37 -21.61 5.59
CA PHE A 164 -19.83 -22.52 6.63
C PHE A 164 -20.07 -23.99 6.27
N ASP A 165 -21.12 -24.30 5.52
CA ASP A 165 -21.46 -25.65 5.12
C ASP A 165 -20.78 -26.09 3.81
N GLY A 166 -19.95 -25.24 3.20
CA GLY A 166 -19.28 -25.51 1.93
C GLY A 166 -20.19 -25.42 0.69
N ASN A 167 -21.45 -25.03 0.85
CA ASN A 167 -22.42 -24.89 -0.23
C ASN A 167 -22.40 -23.49 -0.90
N ALA A 168 -21.47 -22.63 -0.51
CA ALA A 168 -21.26 -21.28 -1.05
C ALA A 168 -19.77 -20.94 -1.02
N PRO A 169 -19.33 -19.88 -1.68
CA PRO A 169 -17.97 -19.38 -1.56
C PRO A 169 -17.59 -19.20 -0.09
N SER A 170 -16.41 -19.74 0.27
CA SER A 170 -15.91 -19.73 1.65
C SER A 170 -15.85 -18.33 2.25
N LEU A 171 -15.91 -18.22 3.57
CA LEU A 171 -15.66 -16.93 4.24
C LEU A 171 -14.25 -16.42 3.93
N GLY A 172 -13.25 -17.32 3.81
CA GLY A 172 -11.91 -16.96 3.39
C GLY A 172 -11.89 -16.22 2.05
N TYR A 173 -12.60 -16.75 1.05
CA TYR A 173 -12.75 -16.10 -0.24
C TYR A 173 -13.50 -14.75 -0.14
N ARG A 174 -14.62 -14.70 0.58
CA ARG A 174 -15.41 -13.46 0.76
C ARG A 174 -14.65 -12.37 1.49
N LEU A 175 -13.83 -12.75 2.44
CA LEU A 175 -12.94 -11.84 3.18
C LEU A 175 -11.64 -11.53 2.43
N GLY A 176 -11.42 -12.12 1.25
CA GLY A 176 -10.22 -11.88 0.47
C GLY A 176 -8.94 -12.53 1.01
N LEU A 177 -9.10 -13.51 1.90
CA LEU A 177 -7.98 -14.29 2.44
C LEU A 177 -7.59 -15.44 1.49
N GLU A 178 -8.50 -15.81 0.60
CA GLU A 178 -8.31 -16.82 -0.46
C GLU A 178 -8.46 -16.14 -1.82
N THR A 179 -7.56 -16.43 -2.74
CA THR A 179 -7.52 -15.76 -4.05
C THR A 179 -8.33 -16.46 -5.14
N GLY A 180 -8.76 -17.69 -4.90
CA GLY A 180 -9.52 -18.48 -5.88
C GLY A 180 -10.56 -19.38 -5.24
N LEU A 181 -11.55 -19.78 -6.02
CA LEU A 181 -12.54 -20.77 -5.60
C LEU A 181 -12.05 -22.19 -5.92
N PRO A 182 -12.26 -23.16 -4.99
CA PRO A 182 -11.90 -24.55 -5.25
C PRO A 182 -12.74 -25.13 -6.38
N PRO A 183 -12.19 -26.09 -7.15
CA PRO A 183 -12.88 -26.69 -8.29
C PRO A 183 -14.22 -27.36 -7.93
N GLU A 184 -14.37 -27.85 -6.70
CA GLU A 184 -15.59 -28.51 -6.24
C GLU A 184 -16.79 -27.56 -6.18
N GLN A 185 -16.54 -26.28 -6.00
CA GLN A 185 -17.56 -25.23 -5.98
C GLN A 185 -17.98 -24.77 -7.38
N ARG A 186 -17.59 -25.48 -8.44
CA ARG A 186 -17.86 -25.11 -9.83
C ARG A 186 -18.63 -26.17 -10.58
N TRP A 187 -19.47 -25.74 -11.54
CA TRP A 187 -20.13 -26.61 -12.49
C TRP A 187 -19.20 -26.92 -13.66
N ILE A 188 -18.20 -27.78 -13.46
CA ILE A 188 -17.24 -28.18 -14.51
C ILE A 188 -17.80 -29.31 -15.40
N GLU A 189 -18.80 -30.05 -14.89
CA GLU A 189 -19.35 -31.23 -15.58
C GLU A 189 -20.07 -30.90 -16.90
N ASN A 190 -20.49 -29.65 -17.09
CA ASN A 190 -21.14 -29.24 -18.31
C ASN A 190 -20.09 -28.76 -19.32
N ARG A 191 -19.54 -29.67 -20.13
CA ARG A 191 -18.53 -29.41 -21.16
C ARG A 191 -18.89 -28.33 -22.20
N ARG A 192 -20.11 -27.82 -22.19
CA ARG A 192 -20.57 -26.73 -23.06
C ARG A 192 -20.31 -25.34 -22.52
N LEU A 193 -19.96 -25.24 -21.24
CA LEU A 193 -19.75 -23.96 -20.59
C LEU A 193 -18.25 -23.70 -20.44
N GLN A 194 -17.76 -22.64 -21.01
CA GLN A 194 -16.42 -22.13 -20.70
C GLN A 194 -16.44 -21.55 -19.31
N VAL A 195 -15.64 -22.13 -18.40
CA VAL A 195 -15.41 -21.59 -17.07
C VAL A 195 -14.13 -20.77 -17.14
N ASN A 196 -14.27 -19.47 -17.02
CA ASN A 196 -13.16 -18.54 -17.04
C ASN A 196 -13.08 -17.82 -15.70
N ASP A 197 -11.90 -17.85 -15.11
CA ASP A 197 -11.56 -16.99 -14.00
C ASP A 197 -10.63 -15.89 -14.47
N ASN A 198 -10.93 -14.69 -14.06
CA ASN A 198 -10.08 -13.54 -14.29
C ASN A 198 -9.63 -12.99 -12.93
N MET A 199 -8.34 -12.87 -12.74
CA MET A 199 -7.73 -12.23 -11.58
C MET A 199 -6.86 -11.08 -12.04
N THR A 200 -7.11 -9.91 -11.48
CA THR A 200 -6.28 -8.72 -11.73
C THR A 200 -5.81 -8.17 -10.39
N ALA A 201 -4.52 -8.00 -10.24
CA ALA A 201 -3.90 -7.39 -9.08
C ALA A 201 -3.13 -6.14 -9.49
N ASN A 202 -3.47 -5.01 -8.92
CA ASN A 202 -2.79 -3.74 -9.15
C ASN A 202 -2.12 -3.29 -7.85
N TYR A 203 -0.87 -2.86 -7.96
CA TYR A 203 -0.09 -2.40 -6.84
C TYR A 203 0.48 -1.01 -7.16
N THR A 204 0.50 -0.16 -6.16
CA THR A 204 1.13 1.16 -6.25
C THR A 204 1.92 1.40 -4.97
N VAL A 205 3.18 1.79 -5.14
CA VAL A 205 4.04 2.26 -4.06
C VAL A 205 4.42 3.69 -4.40
N GLY A 206 4.12 4.60 -3.50
CA GLY A 206 4.48 6.01 -3.62
C GLY A 206 5.50 6.40 -2.55
N ALA A 207 6.40 7.31 -2.90
CA ALA A 207 7.32 7.95 -1.99
C ALA A 207 7.26 9.46 -2.21
N GLN A 208 7.04 10.21 -1.15
CA GLN A 208 7.01 11.66 -1.18
C GLN A 208 7.88 12.23 -0.07
N THR A 209 8.66 13.25 -0.41
CA THR A 209 9.45 13.99 0.57
C THR A 209 9.63 15.44 0.13
N ALA A 210 9.88 16.32 1.08
CA ALA A 210 10.28 17.70 0.84
C ALA A 210 11.69 17.90 1.40
N LEU A 211 12.50 18.61 0.64
CA LEU A 211 13.84 19.06 1.00
C LEU A 211 13.83 20.58 1.07
N ALA A 212 14.23 21.13 2.19
CA ALA A 212 14.42 22.58 2.36
C ALA A 212 15.92 22.89 2.54
N PRO A 213 16.73 22.91 1.45
CA PRO A 213 18.16 23.16 1.54
C PRO A 213 18.50 24.58 1.99
N SER A 214 17.58 25.50 1.88
CA SER A 214 17.67 26.88 2.38
C SER A 214 16.28 27.45 2.62
N ASP A 215 16.19 28.54 3.39
CA ASP A 215 14.93 29.24 3.68
C ASP A 215 14.21 29.80 2.44
N GLN A 216 14.88 29.79 1.28
CA GLN A 216 14.36 30.33 0.02
C GLN A 216 14.08 29.24 -1.03
N LEU A 217 14.38 27.97 -0.74
CA LEU A 217 14.28 26.88 -1.71
C LEU A 217 13.65 25.66 -1.08
N ASP A 218 12.45 25.32 -1.50
CA ASP A 218 11.75 24.09 -1.19
C ASP A 218 11.71 23.20 -2.43
N ILE A 219 12.15 21.95 -2.28
CA ILE A 219 12.15 20.95 -3.34
C ILE A 219 11.24 19.80 -2.92
N SER A 220 10.12 19.62 -3.61
CA SER A 220 9.25 18.48 -3.43
C SER A 220 9.65 17.37 -4.39
N LEU A 221 9.90 16.19 -3.84
CA LEU A 221 10.17 14.97 -4.60
C LEU A 221 8.98 14.02 -4.42
N ASN A 222 8.43 13.57 -5.54
CA ASN A 222 7.35 12.60 -5.58
C ASN A 222 7.68 11.51 -6.60
N SER A 223 7.50 10.26 -6.21
CA SER A 223 7.75 9.11 -7.07
C SER A 223 6.69 8.05 -6.80
N ASP A 224 6.00 7.60 -7.85
CA ASP A 224 5.04 6.53 -7.79
C ASP A 224 5.46 5.42 -8.75
N VAL A 225 5.45 4.20 -8.24
CA VAL A 225 5.70 2.99 -9.03
C VAL A 225 4.45 2.13 -8.98
N SER A 226 3.90 1.83 -10.15
CA SER A 226 2.72 0.98 -10.27
C SER A 226 3.02 -0.21 -11.16
N TRP A 227 2.50 -1.38 -10.77
CA TRP A 227 2.55 -2.58 -11.60
C TRP A 227 1.24 -3.36 -11.49
N SER A 228 0.93 -4.13 -12.50
CA SER A 228 -0.26 -4.97 -12.52
C SER A 228 0.09 -6.40 -12.93
N ASN A 229 -0.63 -7.34 -12.34
CA ASN A 229 -0.63 -8.75 -12.73
C ASN A 229 -2.04 -9.12 -13.17
N ASN A 230 -2.15 -9.81 -14.31
CA ASN A 230 -3.42 -10.28 -14.83
C ASN A 230 -3.31 -11.77 -15.16
N GLU A 231 -4.17 -12.57 -14.57
CA GLU A 231 -4.21 -14.01 -14.74
C GLU A 231 -5.60 -14.44 -15.22
N ASN A 232 -5.63 -15.20 -16.31
CA ASN A 232 -6.84 -15.80 -16.84
C ASN A 232 -6.70 -17.33 -16.81
N ILE A 233 -7.55 -17.98 -16.05
CA ILE A 233 -7.60 -19.44 -15.95
C ILE A 233 -8.85 -19.93 -16.68
N SER A 234 -8.64 -20.75 -17.71
CA SER A 234 -9.73 -21.41 -18.45
C SER A 234 -9.76 -22.87 -18.12
N TYR A 235 -10.88 -23.34 -17.64
CA TYR A 235 -11.13 -24.76 -17.37
C TYR A 235 -11.84 -25.39 -18.59
N ARG A 236 -11.28 -26.47 -19.10
CA ARG A 236 -11.81 -27.24 -20.23
C ARG A 236 -12.25 -28.63 -19.81
#